data_71e228649d057814bf17e068ce4bb8f0
#
_entry.id   71e228649d057814bf17e068ce4bb8f0
#
_cell.length_a   1.000
_cell.length_b   1.000
_cell.length_c   1.000
_cell.angle_alpha   90.00
_cell.angle_beta   90.00
_cell.angle_gamma   90.00
#
_symmetry.space_group_name_H-M   'P 1'
#
loop_
_entity.id
_entity.type
_entity.pdbx_description
1 polymer ?
#
loop_
_entity_poly.entity_id
_entity_poly.type
_entity_poly.pdbx_seq_one_letter_code
_entity_poly.pdbx_strand_id
1 'polypeptide(L)'
;EGCQYILKKIIEEITPIRCKELYVINSELMTHHYREKRSILDVRVKTQEGEYINIEVQSAGLFESLHRRFQYYAFKNIALQIKSGDEYRKLQPVYQIILYHEEDKEYHELIRKFSIMDNKYHDDKGSLIHIYYVFLKEIEKIVKEKGKDHLNELEELCYVIEKGNECDRIKMTRVGQIMKEKYDKFMEDMNLREEA
;
A
#
# COMPACT_ATOMS: atom_id res chain seq x y z
N GLU A 1 -4.03 6.01 -17.86
CA GLU A 1 -3.88 4.54 -17.97
C GLU A 1 -2.71 4.00 -17.13
N GLY A 2 -1.49 4.55 -17.21
CA GLY A 2 -0.32 4.01 -16.49
C GLY A 2 -0.42 4.03 -14.97
N CYS A 3 -0.99 5.05 -14.33
CA CYS A 3 -1.13 5.12 -12.87
C CYS A 3 -2.10 4.06 -12.33
N GLN A 4 -3.23 3.83 -13.01
CA GLN A 4 -4.15 2.76 -12.61
C GLN A 4 -3.52 1.38 -12.76
N TYR A 5 -2.72 1.18 -13.80
CA TYR A 5 -1.99 -0.07 -14.00
C TYR A 5 -1.01 -0.35 -12.86
N ILE A 6 -0.23 0.66 -12.43
CA ILE A 6 0.71 0.54 -11.31
C ILE A 6 -0.03 0.25 -10.00
N LEU A 7 -1.10 1.01 -9.69
CA LEU A 7 -1.91 0.76 -8.49
C LEU A 7 -2.46 -0.65 -8.46
N LYS A 8 -2.99 -1.12 -9.60
CA LYS A 8 -3.49 -2.48 -9.75
C LYS A 8 -2.39 -3.52 -9.48
N LYS A 9 -1.20 -3.32 -10.04
CA LYS A 9 -0.07 -4.22 -9.82
C LYS A 9 0.39 -4.24 -8.36
N ILE A 10 0.52 -3.09 -7.71
CA ILE A 10 0.84 -3.01 -6.28
C ILE A 10 -0.16 -3.84 -5.46
N ILE A 11 -1.45 -3.69 -5.74
CA ILE A 11 -2.49 -4.41 -5.02
C ILE A 11 -2.40 -5.92 -5.27
N GLU A 12 -2.30 -6.34 -6.53
CA GLU A 12 -2.30 -7.76 -6.94
C GLU A 12 -1.06 -8.52 -6.47
N GLU A 13 0.09 -7.84 -6.35
CA GLU A 13 1.35 -8.45 -5.89
C GLU A 13 1.44 -8.55 -4.36
N ILE A 14 0.81 -7.60 -3.64
CA ILE A 14 0.92 -7.54 -2.17
C ILE A 14 -0.26 -8.27 -1.50
N THR A 15 -1.43 -8.28 -2.13
CA THR A 15 -2.66 -8.81 -1.54
C THR A 15 -3.21 -9.97 -2.37
N PRO A 16 -4.12 -10.80 -1.84
CA PRO A 16 -4.80 -11.84 -2.61
C PRO A 16 -5.85 -11.30 -3.59
N ILE A 17 -6.07 -9.97 -3.63
CA ILE A 17 -7.09 -9.37 -4.48
C ILE A 17 -6.67 -9.42 -5.95
N ARG A 18 -7.63 -9.72 -6.82
CA ARG A 18 -7.49 -9.62 -8.28
C ARG A 18 -8.41 -8.53 -8.80
N CYS A 19 -7.80 -7.46 -9.31
CA CYS A 19 -8.51 -6.27 -9.72
C CYS A 19 -8.88 -6.31 -11.21
N LYS A 20 -10.16 -6.37 -11.54
CA LYS A 20 -10.63 -6.05 -12.90
C LYS A 20 -10.66 -4.55 -13.08
N GLU A 21 -11.36 -3.86 -12.19
CA GLU A 21 -11.52 -2.41 -12.17
C GLU A 21 -11.21 -1.83 -10.79
N LEU A 22 -10.67 -0.62 -10.76
CA LEU A 22 -10.38 0.15 -9.56
C LEU A 22 -11.02 1.54 -9.67
N TYR A 23 -11.68 1.95 -8.60
CA TYR A 23 -12.28 3.26 -8.46
C TYR A 23 -11.55 4.05 -7.39
N VAL A 24 -10.86 5.12 -7.78
CA VAL A 24 -10.27 6.06 -6.82
C VAL A 24 -11.40 6.82 -6.14
N ILE A 25 -11.39 6.80 -4.81
CA ILE A 25 -12.42 7.44 -3.99
C ILE A 25 -11.81 8.49 -3.05
N ASN A 26 -12.66 9.28 -2.39
CA ASN A 26 -12.17 10.30 -1.47
C ASN A 26 -11.27 9.69 -0.40
N SER A 27 -10.06 10.23 -0.27
CA SER A 27 -9.05 9.79 0.69
C SER A 27 -9.35 10.23 2.14
N GLU A 28 -10.16 11.25 2.35
CA GLU A 28 -10.56 11.67 3.69
C GLU A 28 -11.70 10.78 4.22
N LEU A 29 -11.46 10.14 5.35
CA LEU A 29 -12.50 9.40 6.08
C LEU A 29 -13.39 10.38 6.84
N MET A 30 -14.72 10.31 6.61
CA MET A 30 -15.68 11.20 7.23
C MET A 30 -15.57 11.15 8.77
N THR A 31 -15.73 12.32 9.39
CA THR A 31 -15.87 12.47 10.83
C THR A 31 -17.33 12.78 11.16
N HIS A 32 -17.88 12.09 12.15
CA HIS A 32 -19.26 12.33 12.62
C HIS A 32 -19.32 13.41 13.71
N HIS A 33 -18.19 13.64 14.41
CA HIS A 33 -18.07 14.65 15.45
C HIS A 33 -16.82 15.50 15.23
N TYR A 34 -16.92 16.81 15.54
CA TYR A 34 -15.81 17.76 15.39
C TYR A 34 -14.57 17.42 16.24
N ARG A 35 -14.71 16.57 17.26
CA ARG A 35 -13.60 16.09 18.10
C ARG A 35 -12.95 14.82 17.60
N GLU A 36 -13.49 14.17 16.56
CA GLU A 36 -12.84 13.01 15.99
C GLU A 36 -11.54 13.38 15.27
N LYS A 37 -10.53 12.53 15.41
CA LYS A 37 -9.29 12.69 14.67
C LYS A 37 -9.55 12.55 13.18
N ARG A 38 -9.18 13.55 12.40
CA ARG A 38 -9.21 13.46 10.93
C ARG A 38 -8.28 12.34 10.48
N SER A 39 -8.73 11.59 9.50
CA SER A 39 -7.97 10.51 8.89
C SER A 39 -7.95 10.75 7.39
N ILE A 40 -6.79 11.12 6.89
CA ILE A 40 -6.53 11.35 5.46
C ILE A 40 -5.57 10.26 5.03
N LEU A 41 -5.91 9.57 3.94
CA LEU A 41 -5.13 8.50 3.34
C LEU A 41 -4.47 9.02 2.07
N ASP A 42 -3.29 8.54 1.72
CA ASP A 42 -2.58 9.01 0.52
C ASP A 42 -3.35 8.63 -0.75
N VAL A 43 -3.67 7.34 -0.89
CA VAL A 43 -4.51 6.85 -1.98
C VAL A 43 -5.55 5.89 -1.43
N ARG A 44 -6.80 6.07 -1.82
CA ARG A 44 -7.91 5.20 -1.46
C ARG A 44 -8.65 4.74 -2.69
N VAL A 45 -8.80 3.44 -2.83
CA VAL A 45 -9.50 2.82 -3.96
C VAL A 45 -10.56 1.82 -3.48
N LYS A 46 -11.52 1.57 -4.34
CA LYS A 46 -12.53 0.53 -4.17
C LYS A 46 -12.50 -0.40 -5.38
N THR A 47 -12.57 -1.70 -5.15
CA THR A 47 -12.68 -2.69 -6.21
C THR A 47 -14.12 -2.84 -6.70
N GLN A 48 -14.31 -3.51 -7.83
CA GLN A 48 -15.66 -3.85 -8.30
C GLN A 48 -16.40 -4.80 -7.35
N GLU A 49 -15.68 -5.59 -6.54
CA GLU A 49 -16.26 -6.49 -5.53
C GLU A 49 -16.64 -5.74 -4.24
N GLY A 50 -16.23 -4.49 -4.12
CA GLY A 50 -16.58 -3.61 -3.00
C GLY A 50 -15.52 -3.48 -1.93
N GLU A 51 -14.39 -4.19 -2.00
CA GLU A 51 -13.31 -4.09 -1.02
C GLU A 51 -12.68 -2.70 -1.05
N TYR A 52 -12.25 -2.24 0.11
CA TYR A 52 -11.55 -0.97 0.26
C TYR A 52 -10.05 -1.20 0.41
N ILE A 53 -9.28 -0.51 -0.40
CA ILE A 53 -7.82 -0.59 -0.38
C ILE A 53 -7.26 0.82 -0.17
N ASN A 54 -6.44 0.96 0.86
CA ASN A 54 -5.74 2.19 1.19
C ASN A 54 -4.24 1.96 0.98
N ILE A 55 -3.59 2.85 0.26
CA ILE A 55 -2.15 2.80 0.03
C ILE A 55 -1.55 4.06 0.64
N GLU A 56 -0.56 3.86 1.49
CA GLU A 56 0.12 4.90 2.25
C GLU A 56 1.62 4.84 1.97
N VAL A 57 2.26 5.99 1.81
CA VAL A 57 3.71 6.11 1.77
C VAL A 57 4.20 6.71 3.08
N GLN A 58 5.05 6.01 3.79
CA GLN A 58 5.54 6.44 5.11
C GLN A 58 7.06 6.47 5.13
N SER A 59 7.61 7.69 5.23
CA SER A 59 9.07 7.91 5.17
C SER A 59 9.79 7.64 6.50
N ALA A 60 9.13 7.85 7.65
CA ALA A 60 9.74 7.69 8.97
C ALA A 60 8.70 7.52 10.07
N GLY A 61 9.14 7.09 11.24
CA GLY A 61 8.33 7.02 12.47
C GLY A 61 8.58 5.74 13.26
N LEU A 62 8.16 5.71 14.52
CA LEU A 62 8.21 4.53 15.33
C LEU A 62 7.15 3.52 14.85
N PHE A 63 7.57 2.31 14.48
CA PHE A 63 6.70 1.27 13.93
C PHE A 63 5.45 1.03 14.80
N GLU A 64 5.60 0.94 16.12
CA GLU A 64 4.48 0.72 17.03
C GLU A 64 3.42 1.83 16.93
N SER A 65 3.83 3.10 16.88
CA SER A 65 2.91 4.24 16.74
C SER A 65 2.21 4.24 15.39
N LEU A 66 2.94 3.94 14.32
CA LEU A 66 2.40 3.81 12.98
C LEU A 66 1.40 2.66 12.90
N HIS A 67 1.75 1.51 13.47
CA HIS A 67 0.88 0.34 13.47
C HIS A 67 -0.46 0.62 14.17
N ARG A 68 -0.46 1.29 15.32
CA ARG A 68 -1.68 1.75 16.01
C ARG A 68 -2.50 2.73 15.16
N ARG A 69 -1.84 3.65 14.45
CA ARG A 69 -2.50 4.60 13.55
C ARG A 69 -3.23 3.89 12.41
N PHE A 70 -2.58 2.94 11.76
CA PHE A 70 -3.16 2.23 10.63
C PHE A 70 -4.26 1.24 11.05
N GLN A 71 -4.16 0.63 12.23
CA GLN A 71 -5.27 -0.10 12.82
C GLN A 71 -6.47 0.82 13.03
N TYR A 72 -6.28 2.00 13.62
CA TYR A 72 -7.35 2.97 13.81
C TYR A 72 -8.00 3.37 12.48
N TYR A 73 -7.24 3.59 11.42
CA TYR A 73 -7.77 3.91 10.09
C TYR A 73 -8.58 2.75 9.51
N ALA A 74 -8.12 1.52 9.67
CA ALA A 74 -8.85 0.34 9.22
C ALA A 74 -10.18 0.18 9.96
N PHE A 75 -10.18 0.26 11.29
CA PHE A 75 -11.41 0.19 12.09
C PHE A 75 -12.40 1.31 11.73
N LYS A 76 -11.91 2.53 11.58
CA LYS A 76 -12.74 3.66 11.17
C LYS A 76 -13.36 3.44 9.79
N ASN A 77 -12.57 2.95 8.83
CA ASN A 77 -13.06 2.64 7.49
C ASN A 77 -14.17 1.58 7.52
N ILE A 78 -14.04 0.54 8.35
CA ILE A 78 -15.07 -0.49 8.52
C ILE A 78 -16.33 0.12 9.17
N ALA A 79 -16.17 0.90 10.24
CA ALA A 79 -17.29 1.50 10.95
C ALA A 79 -18.13 2.44 10.06
N LEU A 80 -17.50 3.09 9.08
CA LEU A 80 -18.18 4.00 8.15
C LEU A 80 -18.93 3.30 7.02
N GLN A 81 -18.83 1.98 6.88
CA GLN A 81 -19.49 1.24 5.80
C GLN A 81 -20.97 1.01 6.03
N ILE A 82 -21.40 0.97 7.28
CA ILE A 82 -22.79 0.68 7.67
C ILE A 82 -23.33 1.74 8.62
N LYS A 83 -24.65 1.85 8.63
CA LYS A 83 -25.41 2.74 9.52
C LYS A 83 -26.31 1.92 10.45
N SER A 84 -26.96 2.59 11.40
CA SER A 84 -27.97 1.96 12.26
C SER A 84 -29.08 1.31 11.42
N GLY A 85 -29.33 0.02 11.68
CA GLY A 85 -30.29 -0.78 10.94
C GLY A 85 -29.73 -1.55 9.73
N ASP A 86 -28.50 -1.28 9.33
CA ASP A 86 -27.84 -2.08 8.28
C ASP A 86 -27.40 -3.45 8.79
N GLU A 87 -27.37 -4.42 7.89
CA GLU A 87 -26.90 -5.77 8.19
C GLU A 87 -25.37 -5.87 8.15
N TYR A 88 -24.76 -6.50 9.15
CA TYR A 88 -23.31 -6.68 9.24
C TYR A 88 -22.69 -7.45 8.05
N ARG A 89 -23.48 -8.30 7.36
CA ARG A 89 -23.01 -9.00 6.16
C ARG A 89 -22.66 -8.09 4.98
N LYS A 90 -23.03 -6.81 5.03
CA LYS A 90 -22.68 -5.80 4.02
C LYS A 90 -21.26 -5.27 4.21
N LEU A 91 -20.63 -5.51 5.36
CA LEU A 91 -19.26 -5.07 5.61
C LEU A 91 -18.30 -5.75 4.63
N GLN A 92 -17.45 -4.94 4.01
CA GLN A 92 -16.42 -5.37 3.10
C GLN A 92 -15.04 -5.28 3.76
N PRO A 93 -14.12 -6.18 3.46
CA PRO A 93 -12.75 -6.11 3.96
C PRO A 93 -12.07 -4.80 3.59
N VAL A 94 -11.20 -4.35 4.49
CA VAL A 94 -10.31 -3.21 4.31
C VAL A 94 -8.88 -3.72 4.25
N TYR A 95 -8.21 -3.40 3.16
CA TYR A 95 -6.80 -3.69 2.95
C TYR A 95 -6.01 -2.40 3.06
N GLN A 96 -4.99 -2.40 3.91
CA GLN A 96 -4.05 -1.28 4.00
C GLN A 96 -2.67 -1.75 3.56
N ILE A 97 -2.10 -1.05 2.60
CA ILE A 97 -0.75 -1.26 2.08
C ILE A 97 0.07 -0.06 2.49
N ILE A 98 1.07 -0.27 3.33
CA ILE A 98 1.98 0.76 3.82
C ILE A 98 3.35 0.54 3.16
N LEU A 99 3.71 1.40 2.22
CA LEU A 99 5.05 1.46 1.65
C LEU A 99 5.92 2.22 2.64
N TYR A 100 6.68 1.48 3.45
CA TYR A 100 7.42 2.01 4.58
C TYR A 100 8.92 2.08 4.26
N HIS A 101 9.46 3.29 4.25
CA HIS A 101 10.86 3.56 3.91
C HIS A 101 11.80 3.28 5.10
N GLU A 102 11.69 2.06 5.63
CA GLU A 102 12.53 1.52 6.71
C GLU A 102 12.79 0.03 6.50
N GLU A 103 13.71 -0.52 7.31
CA GLU A 103 13.97 -1.96 7.39
C GLU A 103 12.98 -2.63 8.36
N ASP A 104 12.69 -3.90 8.12
CA ASP A 104 12.10 -4.77 9.14
C ASP A 104 13.18 -5.24 10.11
N LYS A 105 13.34 -4.52 11.21
CA LYS A 105 14.40 -4.77 12.21
C LYS A 105 14.25 -6.07 12.97
N GLU A 106 13.10 -6.71 12.88
CA GLU A 106 12.77 -7.90 13.68
C GLU A 106 12.93 -9.19 12.89
N TYR A 107 12.36 -9.24 11.67
CA TYR A 107 12.31 -10.46 10.86
C TYR A 107 13.02 -10.34 9.52
N HIS A 108 13.41 -9.13 9.12
CA HIS A 108 14.08 -8.84 7.85
C HIS A 108 13.28 -9.28 6.62
N GLU A 109 11.96 -9.14 6.69
CA GLU A 109 11.03 -9.50 5.62
C GLU A 109 10.66 -8.28 4.77
N LEU A 110 10.61 -8.44 3.45
CA LEU A 110 10.14 -7.38 2.56
C LEU A 110 8.67 -7.03 2.84
N ILE A 111 7.83 -8.03 3.15
CA ILE A 111 6.41 -7.83 3.43
C ILE A 111 6.02 -8.54 4.72
N ARG A 112 5.31 -7.82 5.59
CA ARG A 112 4.64 -8.39 6.77
C ARG A 112 3.15 -8.12 6.70
N LYS A 113 2.35 -9.16 6.93
CA LYS A 113 0.88 -9.10 6.98
C LYS A 113 0.38 -9.19 8.42
N PHE A 114 -0.55 -8.32 8.76
CA PHE A 114 -1.31 -8.36 10.01
C PHE A 114 -2.81 -8.48 9.69
N SER A 115 -3.48 -9.40 10.38
CA SER A 115 -4.91 -9.64 10.24
C SER A 115 -5.49 -10.19 11.54
N ILE A 116 -6.79 -10.19 11.69
CA ILE A 116 -7.47 -10.90 12.79
C ILE A 116 -7.57 -12.37 12.37
N MET A 117 -7.06 -13.27 13.21
CA MET A 117 -7.03 -14.69 12.91
C MET A 117 -7.38 -15.55 14.12
N ASP A 118 -7.79 -16.78 13.87
CA ASP A 118 -7.91 -17.80 14.90
C ASP A 118 -6.52 -18.23 15.37
N ASN A 119 -6.31 -18.19 16.69
CA ASN A 119 -5.00 -18.47 17.29
C ASN A 119 -4.57 -19.93 17.18
N LYS A 120 -5.52 -20.85 17.06
CA LYS A 120 -5.22 -22.29 17.03
C LYS A 120 -4.89 -22.79 15.63
N TYR A 121 -5.65 -22.32 14.63
CA TYR A 121 -5.52 -22.79 13.25
C TYR A 121 -4.84 -21.79 12.33
N HIS A 122 -4.51 -20.59 12.85
CA HIS A 122 -3.94 -19.47 12.09
C HIS A 122 -4.78 -19.13 10.84
N ASP A 123 -6.12 -19.25 10.97
CA ASP A 123 -7.06 -18.95 9.90
C ASP A 123 -7.56 -17.51 10.03
N ASP A 124 -7.37 -16.71 8.99
CA ASP A 124 -7.85 -15.33 8.90
C ASP A 124 -9.05 -15.18 7.94
N LYS A 125 -9.69 -16.28 7.57
CA LYS A 125 -10.92 -16.25 6.77
C LYS A 125 -12.01 -15.46 7.47
N GLY A 126 -12.58 -14.51 6.76
CA GLY A 126 -13.56 -13.59 7.32
C GLY A 126 -12.99 -12.42 8.10
N SER A 127 -11.66 -12.26 8.17
CA SER A 127 -11.06 -11.03 8.68
C SER A 127 -11.50 -9.85 7.82
N LEU A 128 -11.97 -8.78 8.47
CA LEU A 128 -12.31 -7.53 7.81
C LEU A 128 -11.14 -6.57 7.71
N ILE A 129 -9.98 -6.92 8.32
CA ILE A 129 -8.81 -6.06 8.37
C ILE A 129 -7.58 -6.83 7.91
N HIS A 130 -6.91 -6.29 6.90
CA HIS A 130 -5.64 -6.79 6.41
C HIS A 130 -4.68 -5.61 6.25
N ILE A 131 -3.58 -5.61 7.01
CA ILE A 131 -2.57 -4.55 6.97
C ILE A 131 -1.26 -5.16 6.46
N TYR A 132 -0.72 -4.61 5.38
CA TYR A 132 0.52 -5.05 4.77
C TYR A 132 1.56 -3.93 4.91
N TYR A 133 2.68 -4.23 5.54
CA TYR A 133 3.85 -3.37 5.53
C TYR A 133 4.82 -3.88 4.48
N VAL A 134 5.22 -3.01 3.58
CA VAL A 134 6.29 -3.24 2.61
C VAL A 134 7.50 -2.44 3.08
N PHE A 135 8.50 -3.11 3.61
CA PHE A 135 9.71 -2.51 4.15
C PHE A 135 10.69 -2.25 3.02
N LEU A 136 10.63 -1.05 2.43
CA LEU A 136 11.32 -0.72 1.18
C LEU A 136 12.84 -0.90 1.25
N LYS A 137 13.46 -0.64 2.40
CA LYS A 137 14.93 -0.81 2.55
C LYS A 137 15.39 -2.27 2.50
N GLU A 138 14.51 -3.25 2.75
CA GLU A 138 14.86 -4.66 2.59
C GLU A 138 15.20 -5.02 1.14
N ILE A 139 14.75 -4.22 0.16
CA ILE A 139 15.09 -4.45 -1.25
C ILE A 139 16.58 -4.40 -1.53
N GLU A 140 17.36 -3.63 -0.75
CA GLU A 140 18.80 -3.56 -0.92
C GLU A 140 19.49 -4.90 -0.64
N LYS A 141 19.00 -5.65 0.36
CA LYS A 141 19.49 -6.99 0.68
C LYS A 141 19.17 -7.96 -0.44
N ILE A 142 17.92 -7.92 -0.92
CA ILE A 142 17.46 -8.76 -2.04
C ILE A 142 18.28 -8.50 -3.30
N VAL A 143 18.57 -7.24 -3.60
CA VAL A 143 19.41 -6.86 -4.74
C VAL A 143 20.85 -7.39 -4.59
N LYS A 144 21.41 -7.35 -3.37
CA LYS A 144 22.77 -7.89 -3.11
C LYS A 144 22.82 -9.41 -3.30
N GLU A 145 21.74 -10.12 -2.96
CA GLU A 145 21.66 -11.58 -3.06
C GLU A 145 21.37 -12.07 -4.46
N LYS A 146 20.36 -11.48 -5.12
CA LYS A 146 19.87 -11.95 -6.42
C LYS A 146 20.49 -11.23 -7.63
N GLY A 147 20.96 -10.00 -7.43
CA GLY A 147 21.31 -9.07 -8.52
C GLY A 147 20.09 -8.36 -9.10
N LYS A 148 20.30 -7.16 -9.61
CA LYS A 148 19.25 -6.26 -10.13
C LYS A 148 18.42 -6.87 -11.27
N ASP A 149 19.02 -7.73 -12.08
CA ASP A 149 18.38 -8.31 -13.27
C ASP A 149 17.49 -9.53 -12.98
N HIS A 150 17.43 -9.97 -11.72
CA HIS A 150 16.68 -11.14 -11.29
C HIS A 150 15.54 -10.80 -10.32
N LEU A 151 15.18 -9.53 -10.22
CA LEU A 151 14.07 -9.07 -9.41
C LEU A 151 12.73 -9.45 -10.06
N ASN A 152 11.77 -9.89 -9.25
CA ASN A 152 10.39 -10.07 -9.71
C ASN A 152 9.66 -8.71 -9.81
N GLU A 153 8.42 -8.67 -10.32
CA GLU A 153 7.66 -7.44 -10.54
C GLU A 153 7.50 -6.59 -9.26
N LEU A 154 7.21 -7.22 -8.13
CA LEU A 154 7.07 -6.53 -6.85
C LEU A 154 8.41 -5.98 -6.35
N GLU A 155 9.46 -6.79 -6.40
CA GLU A 155 10.81 -6.38 -6.02
C GLU A 155 11.30 -5.21 -6.89
N GLU A 156 10.96 -5.21 -8.18
CA GLU A 156 11.24 -4.07 -9.07
C GLU A 156 10.47 -2.81 -8.68
N LEU A 157 9.18 -2.93 -8.37
CA LEU A 157 8.39 -1.80 -7.87
C LEU A 157 9.03 -1.21 -6.62
N CYS A 158 9.36 -2.05 -5.64
CA CYS A 158 10.04 -1.63 -4.42
C CYS A 158 11.39 -0.97 -4.71
N TYR A 159 12.18 -1.53 -5.63
CA TYR A 159 13.48 -0.98 -6.01
C TYR A 159 13.35 0.40 -6.67
N VAL A 160 12.41 0.60 -7.58
CA VAL A 160 12.18 1.91 -8.21
C VAL A 160 11.68 2.93 -7.19
N ILE A 161 10.78 2.55 -6.28
CA ILE A 161 10.27 3.44 -5.24
C ILE A 161 11.40 3.84 -4.28
N GLU A 162 12.23 2.90 -3.85
CA GLU A 162 13.32 3.14 -2.90
C GLU A 162 14.45 3.98 -3.52
N LYS A 163 14.84 3.70 -4.76
CA LYS A 163 16.00 4.33 -5.40
C LYS A 163 15.66 5.56 -6.23
N GLY A 164 14.44 5.67 -6.70
CA GLY A 164 14.01 6.84 -7.48
C GLY A 164 14.97 7.16 -8.64
N ASN A 165 15.58 8.35 -8.60
CA ASN A 165 16.54 8.81 -9.62
C ASN A 165 17.82 7.98 -9.68
N GLU A 166 18.20 7.29 -8.59
CA GLU A 166 19.38 6.43 -8.53
C GLU A 166 19.09 5.02 -9.10
N CYS A 167 17.90 4.79 -9.61
CA CYS A 167 17.51 3.53 -10.21
C CYS A 167 18.20 3.35 -11.56
N ASP A 168 19.39 2.75 -11.55
CA ASP A 168 20.19 2.40 -12.71
C ASP A 168 19.91 0.95 -13.12
N ARG A 169 19.01 0.74 -14.05
CA ARG A 169 18.68 -0.62 -14.53
C ARG A 169 18.79 -0.73 -16.03
N ILE A 170 19.49 -1.76 -16.45
CA ILE A 170 19.67 -2.09 -17.87
C ILE A 170 18.44 -2.86 -18.38
N LYS A 171 17.86 -3.73 -17.54
CA LYS A 171 16.72 -4.58 -17.90
C LYS A 171 15.64 -4.49 -16.83
N MET A 172 14.42 -4.13 -17.24
CA MET A 172 13.25 -4.03 -16.38
C MET A 172 12.09 -4.82 -16.97
N THR A 173 11.21 -5.31 -16.08
CA THR A 173 9.88 -5.76 -16.50
C THR A 173 9.05 -4.58 -17.02
N ARG A 174 7.93 -4.88 -17.67
CA ARG A 174 7.00 -3.83 -18.12
C ARG A 174 6.53 -2.94 -16.95
N VAL A 175 6.33 -3.53 -15.77
CA VAL A 175 5.91 -2.80 -14.55
C VAL A 175 6.99 -1.84 -14.10
N GLY A 176 8.23 -2.30 -14.00
CA GLY A 176 9.37 -1.46 -13.62
C GLY A 176 9.60 -0.31 -14.60
N GLN A 177 9.48 -0.57 -15.91
CA GLN A 177 9.59 0.46 -16.95
C GLN A 177 8.53 1.56 -16.78
N ILE A 178 7.24 1.18 -16.68
CA ILE A 178 6.14 2.14 -16.51
C ILE A 178 6.31 2.94 -15.21
N MET A 179 6.72 2.28 -14.12
CA MET A 179 6.96 2.96 -12.85
C MET A 179 8.08 3.99 -12.97
N LYS A 180 9.20 3.61 -13.58
CA LYS A 180 10.35 4.51 -13.80
C LYS A 180 9.97 5.72 -14.66
N GLU A 181 9.28 5.49 -15.78
CA GLU A 181 8.78 6.58 -16.65
C GLU A 181 7.89 7.57 -15.90
N LYS A 182 7.01 7.07 -15.03
CA LYS A 182 6.13 7.93 -14.22
C LYS A 182 6.89 8.70 -13.16
N TYR A 183 7.86 8.06 -12.53
CA TYR A 183 8.72 8.71 -11.56
C TYR A 183 9.55 9.83 -12.22
N ASP A 184 10.20 9.56 -13.34
CA ASP A 184 11.01 10.53 -14.06
C ASP A 184 10.17 11.74 -14.50
N LYS A 185 8.99 11.50 -15.05
CA LYS A 185 8.06 12.56 -15.42
C LYS A 185 7.63 13.41 -14.22
N PHE A 186 7.34 12.78 -13.08
CA PHE A 186 7.00 13.49 -11.84
C PHE A 186 8.17 14.39 -11.39
N MET A 187 9.40 13.90 -11.44
CA MET A 187 10.59 14.67 -11.08
C MET A 187 10.85 15.84 -12.04
N GLU A 188 10.63 15.64 -13.34
CA GLU A 188 10.70 16.72 -14.34
C GLU A 188 9.68 17.82 -14.03
N ASP A 189 8.42 17.46 -13.78
CA ASP A 189 7.35 18.40 -13.43
C ASP A 189 7.63 19.17 -12.13
N MET A 190 8.29 18.53 -11.15
CA MET A 190 8.72 19.17 -9.90
C MET A 190 9.84 20.19 -10.12
N ASN A 191 10.89 19.82 -10.86
CA ASN A 191 12.01 20.69 -11.16
C ASN A 191 11.57 21.96 -11.92
N LEU A 192 10.67 21.81 -12.88
CA LEU A 192 10.09 22.95 -13.62
C LEU A 192 9.28 23.90 -12.72
N ARG A 193 8.73 23.43 -11.59
CA ARG A 193 8.02 24.29 -10.63
C ARG A 193 8.95 25.01 -9.67
N GLU A 194 10.12 24.46 -9.38
CA GLU A 194 11.12 25.12 -8.53
C GLU A 194 11.91 26.21 -9.29
N GLU A 195 11.97 26.13 -10.62
CA GLU A 195 12.65 27.12 -11.47
C GLU A 195 11.73 28.28 -11.91
N ALA A 196 10.42 28.23 -11.65
CA ALA A 196 9.43 29.24 -12.03
C ALA A 196 9.04 30.15 -10.85
#